data_c3b7710b2c9a95ad4c4b2ef131a4dec5
#
_entry.id   c3b7710b2c9a95ad4c4b2ef131a4dec5
#
_cell.length_a   1.000
_cell.length_b   1.000
_cell.length_c   1.000
_cell.angle_alpha   90.00
_cell.angle_beta   90.00
_cell.angle_gamma   90.00
#
_symmetry.space_group_name_H-M   'P 1'
#
loop_
_entity.id
_entity.type
_entity.pdbx_description
1 polymer ?
#
loop_
_entity_poly.entity_id
_entity_poly.type
_entity_poly.pdbx_seq_one_letter_code
_entity_poly.pdbx_strand_id
1 'polypeptide(L)'
;SRRIEGDDRQALKQTMDALNIPDDMGVIIRTAGMGRDAEELQWDLDYLIQVWNAISQAALSKPSPFLIYQESRLIIRALRDYMRPDIGEVLVDTIEIHEQAHDFMQLVMPHNLRKLKLYKDDIPLFNRFQIESQIEQAYERTLRLPSGGSIVMDQTEALTAVDVNSSRATKGGDIEETALNTNLEHIHAIGSASA
;
A
#
# COMPACT_ATOMS: atom_id res chain seq x y z
N SER A 1 4.10 -18.22 15.49
CA SER A 1 3.77 -16.79 15.70
C SER A 1 4.35 -16.35 17.03
N ARG A 2 4.91 -15.17 17.10
CA ARG A 2 5.38 -14.58 18.36
C ARG A 2 4.16 -14.30 19.25
N ARG A 3 4.29 -14.59 20.54
CA ARG A 3 3.27 -14.28 21.53
C ARG A 3 3.28 -12.78 21.82
N ILE A 4 2.12 -12.13 21.82
CA ILE A 4 2.00 -10.72 22.19
C ILE A 4 1.94 -10.65 23.72
N GLU A 5 2.88 -9.94 24.34
CA GLU A 5 3.04 -9.87 25.80
C GLU A 5 3.21 -8.41 26.27
N GLY A 6 3.04 -8.20 27.58
CA GLY A 6 3.30 -6.90 28.22
C GLY A 6 2.40 -5.77 27.75
N ASP A 7 3.01 -4.59 27.56
CA ASP A 7 2.32 -3.34 27.23
C ASP A 7 1.62 -3.39 25.86
N ASP A 8 2.22 -4.10 24.90
CA ASP A 8 1.63 -4.30 23.56
C ASP A 8 0.29 -5.03 23.64
N ARG A 9 0.20 -6.03 24.52
CA ARG A 9 -1.05 -6.77 24.72
C ARG A 9 -2.13 -5.89 25.36
N GLN A 10 -1.73 -5.01 26.27
CA GLN A 10 -2.67 -4.10 26.93
C GLN A 10 -3.17 -3.04 25.96
N ALA A 11 -2.28 -2.46 25.14
CA ALA A 11 -2.63 -1.51 24.10
C ALA A 11 -3.60 -2.13 23.07
N LEU A 12 -3.29 -3.34 22.57
CA LEU A 12 -4.18 -4.05 21.64
C LEU A 12 -5.53 -4.40 22.26
N LYS A 13 -5.59 -4.69 23.56
CA LYS A 13 -6.86 -4.93 24.24
C LYS A 13 -7.72 -3.67 24.26
N GLN A 14 -7.13 -2.51 24.57
CA GLN A 14 -7.86 -1.24 24.54
C GLN A 14 -8.36 -0.90 23.12
N THR A 15 -7.52 -1.15 22.10
CA THR A 15 -7.93 -0.97 20.70
C THR A 15 -9.07 -1.92 20.34
N MET A 16 -9.00 -3.19 20.76
CA MET A 16 -10.03 -4.18 20.50
C MET A 16 -11.37 -3.85 21.18
N ASP A 17 -11.33 -3.28 22.40
CA ASP A 17 -12.53 -2.84 23.13
C ASP A 17 -13.24 -1.66 22.43
N ALA A 18 -12.53 -0.93 21.56
CA ALA A 18 -13.09 0.16 20.76
C ALA A 18 -13.69 -0.31 19.41
N LEU A 19 -13.47 -1.57 19.00
CA LEU A 19 -14.01 -2.11 17.76
C LEU A 19 -15.50 -2.47 17.90
N ASN A 20 -16.23 -2.24 16.82
CA ASN A 20 -17.63 -2.65 16.72
C ASN A 20 -17.70 -4.11 16.21
N ILE A 21 -17.61 -5.05 17.15
CA ILE A 21 -17.64 -6.50 16.87
C ILE A 21 -19.08 -7.01 17.00
N PRO A 22 -19.63 -7.73 15.99
CA PRO A 22 -20.93 -8.37 16.12
C PRO A 22 -20.97 -9.38 17.27
N ASP A 23 -22.09 -9.46 18.00
CA ASP A 23 -22.24 -10.28 19.21
C ASP A 23 -22.02 -11.80 18.98
N ASP A 24 -22.25 -12.27 17.75
CA ASP A 24 -22.11 -13.66 17.33
C ASP A 24 -20.73 -14.01 16.77
N MET A 25 -19.78 -13.05 16.78
CA MET A 25 -18.43 -13.21 16.22
C MET A 25 -17.35 -13.09 17.28
N GLY A 26 -16.29 -13.90 17.13
CA GLY A 26 -15.05 -13.80 17.88
C GLY A 26 -13.93 -13.24 17.00
N VAL A 27 -13.14 -12.31 17.55
CA VAL A 27 -12.02 -11.65 16.83
C VAL A 27 -10.70 -12.00 17.51
N ILE A 28 -9.67 -12.28 16.70
CA ILE A 28 -8.30 -12.49 17.14
C ILE A 28 -7.40 -11.52 16.37
N ILE A 29 -6.74 -10.62 17.09
CA ILE A 29 -5.71 -9.75 16.49
C ILE A 29 -4.37 -10.51 16.52
N ARG A 30 -3.78 -10.65 15.35
CA ARG A 30 -2.45 -11.26 15.18
C ARG A 30 -1.35 -10.22 15.31
N THR A 31 -0.09 -10.67 15.35
CA THR A 31 1.11 -9.80 15.47
C THR A 31 1.22 -8.74 14.38
N ALA A 32 0.65 -8.96 13.19
CA ALA A 32 0.58 -7.97 12.12
C ALA A 32 -0.30 -6.74 12.46
N GLY A 33 -1.22 -6.88 13.42
CA GLY A 33 -2.04 -5.77 13.93
C GLY A 33 -1.40 -4.95 15.04
N MET A 34 -0.18 -5.28 15.46
CA MET A 34 0.53 -4.49 16.49
C MET A 34 0.85 -3.10 15.96
N GLY A 35 0.57 -2.08 16.77
CA GLY A 35 0.81 -0.68 16.42
C GLY A 35 -0.21 -0.08 15.44
N ARG A 36 -1.25 -0.84 15.05
CA ARG A 36 -2.37 -0.32 14.26
C ARG A 36 -3.37 0.37 15.15
N ASP A 37 -3.97 1.44 14.65
CA ASP A 37 -5.04 2.15 15.35
C ASP A 37 -6.40 1.45 15.23
N ALA A 38 -7.40 1.94 15.97
CA ALA A 38 -8.73 1.34 15.99
C ALA A 38 -9.46 1.50 14.65
N GLU A 39 -9.20 2.57 13.89
CA GLU A 39 -9.82 2.82 12.60
C GLU A 39 -9.32 1.83 11.54
N GLU A 40 -8.00 1.59 11.48
CA GLU A 40 -7.40 0.60 10.59
C GLU A 40 -7.90 -0.82 10.89
N LEU A 41 -7.97 -1.20 12.19
CA LEU A 41 -8.46 -2.52 12.60
C LEU A 41 -9.98 -2.67 12.36
N GLN A 42 -10.77 -1.60 12.54
CA GLN A 42 -12.20 -1.62 12.23
C GLN A 42 -12.43 -1.80 10.72
N TRP A 43 -11.64 -1.12 9.89
CA TRP A 43 -11.74 -1.28 8.44
C TRP A 43 -11.45 -2.72 7.99
N ASP A 44 -10.43 -3.37 8.55
CA ASP A 44 -10.10 -4.77 8.27
C ASP A 44 -11.21 -5.73 8.77
N LEU A 45 -11.75 -5.47 9.95
CA LEU A 45 -12.88 -6.22 10.50
C LEU A 45 -14.14 -6.10 9.62
N ASP A 46 -14.50 -4.90 9.21
CA ASP A 46 -15.65 -4.65 8.33
C ASP A 46 -15.50 -5.37 6.99
N TYR A 47 -14.30 -5.37 6.43
CA TYR A 47 -13.97 -6.15 5.24
C TYR A 47 -14.20 -7.66 5.48
N LEU A 48 -13.68 -8.22 6.57
CA LEU A 48 -13.84 -9.65 6.89
C LEU A 48 -15.31 -10.04 7.10
N ILE A 49 -16.10 -9.16 7.72
CA ILE A 49 -17.55 -9.35 7.89
C ILE A 49 -18.26 -9.36 6.53
N GLN A 50 -17.90 -8.44 5.61
CA GLN A 50 -18.47 -8.41 4.27
C GLN A 50 -18.14 -9.69 3.49
N VAL A 51 -16.88 -10.15 3.53
CA VAL A 51 -16.46 -11.43 2.92
C VAL A 51 -17.24 -12.60 3.49
N TRP A 52 -17.38 -12.67 4.82
CA TRP A 52 -18.14 -13.74 5.47
C TRP A 52 -19.61 -13.76 5.06
N ASN A 53 -20.25 -12.61 5.03
CA ASN A 53 -21.63 -12.48 4.58
C ASN A 53 -21.81 -12.91 3.12
N ALA A 54 -20.88 -12.49 2.25
CA ALA A 54 -20.87 -12.89 0.85
C ALA A 54 -20.70 -14.40 0.67
N ILE A 55 -19.75 -15.01 1.40
CA ILE A 55 -19.54 -16.47 1.41
C ILE A 55 -20.79 -17.20 1.90
N SER A 56 -21.39 -16.74 2.99
CA SER A 56 -22.58 -17.37 3.60
C SER A 56 -23.76 -17.33 2.65
N GLN A 57 -23.99 -16.21 1.96
CA GLN A 57 -25.05 -16.08 0.97
C GLN A 57 -24.78 -16.96 -0.27
N ALA A 58 -23.54 -16.95 -0.77
CA ALA A 58 -23.15 -17.77 -1.91
C ALA A 58 -23.29 -19.28 -1.62
N ALA A 59 -22.96 -19.72 -0.39
CA ALA A 59 -23.06 -21.11 0.03
C ALA A 59 -24.50 -21.66 -0.08
N LEU A 60 -25.50 -20.80 0.06
CA LEU A 60 -26.92 -21.17 -0.04
C LEU A 60 -27.45 -21.11 -1.48
N SER A 61 -26.68 -20.58 -2.44
CA SER A 61 -27.15 -20.31 -3.81
C SER A 61 -27.16 -21.52 -4.71
N LYS A 62 -26.31 -22.53 -4.45
CA LYS A 62 -26.12 -23.72 -5.29
C LYS A 62 -25.84 -24.96 -4.43
N PRO A 63 -26.19 -26.18 -4.93
CA PRO A 63 -25.75 -27.41 -4.27
C PRO A 63 -24.24 -27.57 -4.34
N SER A 64 -23.64 -28.03 -3.23
CA SER A 64 -22.19 -28.32 -3.14
C SER A 64 -21.82 -29.62 -3.87
N PRO A 65 -20.54 -29.78 -4.32
CA PRO A 65 -19.42 -28.86 -4.13
C PRO A 65 -19.28 -27.81 -5.26
N PHE A 66 -18.97 -26.56 -4.91
CA PHE A 66 -18.58 -25.51 -5.87
C PHE A 66 -17.65 -24.51 -5.23
N LEU A 67 -16.85 -23.78 -6.06
CA LEU A 67 -15.95 -22.74 -5.58
C LEU A 67 -16.76 -21.50 -5.20
N ILE A 68 -16.72 -21.11 -3.94
CA ILE A 68 -17.42 -19.93 -3.42
C ILE A 68 -16.51 -18.71 -3.46
N TYR A 69 -15.27 -18.84 -2.96
CA TYR A 69 -14.33 -17.72 -2.79
C TYR A 69 -12.88 -18.19 -2.99
N GLN A 70 -12.08 -17.38 -3.64
CA GLN A 70 -10.66 -17.62 -3.84
C GLN A 70 -9.88 -16.32 -3.73
N GLU A 71 -9.00 -16.22 -2.74
CA GLU A 71 -8.19 -15.02 -2.43
C GLU A 71 -6.81 -15.02 -3.09
N SER A 72 -6.42 -16.07 -3.81
CA SER A 72 -5.04 -16.25 -4.29
C SER A 72 -4.61 -15.31 -5.43
N ARG A 73 -5.53 -14.53 -6.00
CA ARG A 73 -5.25 -13.63 -7.12
C ARG A 73 -4.65 -12.30 -6.65
N LEU A 74 -3.61 -11.84 -7.35
CA LEU A 74 -2.89 -10.60 -7.00
C LEU A 74 -3.83 -9.38 -6.93
N ILE A 75 -4.75 -9.25 -7.91
CA ILE A 75 -5.70 -8.13 -7.95
C ILE A 75 -6.64 -8.12 -6.74
N ILE A 76 -7.10 -9.29 -6.30
CA ILE A 76 -7.97 -9.41 -5.13
C ILE A 76 -7.24 -8.94 -3.86
N ARG A 77 -5.98 -9.39 -3.68
CA ARG A 77 -5.16 -8.96 -2.55
C ARG A 77 -4.85 -7.46 -2.60
N ALA A 78 -4.54 -6.92 -3.79
CA ALA A 78 -4.28 -5.51 -3.96
C ALA A 78 -5.51 -4.65 -3.59
N LEU A 79 -6.70 -5.03 -4.05
CA LEU A 79 -7.94 -4.34 -3.69
C LEU A 79 -8.23 -4.43 -2.19
N ARG A 80 -8.02 -5.59 -1.58
CA ARG A 80 -8.19 -5.77 -0.14
C ARG A 80 -7.24 -4.88 0.67
N ASP A 81 -5.96 -4.86 0.31
CA ASP A 81 -4.92 -4.25 1.12
C ASP A 81 -4.82 -2.72 0.90
N TYR A 82 -5.21 -2.23 -0.28
CA TYR A 82 -4.98 -0.84 -0.68
C TYR A 82 -6.26 -0.04 -1.01
N MET A 83 -7.45 -0.67 -1.08
CA MET A 83 -8.69 0.05 -1.40
C MET A 83 -9.20 0.84 -0.20
N ARG A 84 -8.64 2.02 0.01
CA ARG A 84 -9.04 2.96 1.08
C ARG A 84 -10.14 3.92 0.61
N PRO A 85 -10.84 4.61 1.53
CA PRO A 85 -11.86 5.60 1.18
C PRO A 85 -11.34 6.75 0.32
N ASP A 86 -10.09 7.18 0.52
CA ASP A 86 -9.39 8.24 -0.20
C ASP A 86 -9.02 7.89 -1.64
N ILE A 87 -9.01 6.61 -2.01
CA ILE A 87 -8.79 6.18 -3.39
C ILE A 87 -9.95 6.64 -4.28
N GLY A 88 -9.65 7.49 -5.25
CA GLY A 88 -10.62 8.04 -6.20
C GLY A 88 -10.98 7.08 -7.32
N GLU A 89 -9.99 6.39 -7.88
CA GLU A 89 -10.19 5.43 -8.97
C GLU A 89 -9.15 4.31 -8.99
N VAL A 90 -9.54 3.18 -9.57
CA VAL A 90 -8.70 2.01 -9.82
C VAL A 90 -8.73 1.74 -11.32
N LEU A 91 -7.58 1.86 -11.96
CA LEU A 91 -7.44 1.64 -13.40
C LEU A 91 -6.82 0.28 -13.66
N VAL A 92 -7.42 -0.49 -14.54
CA VAL A 92 -6.95 -1.82 -14.97
C VAL A 92 -6.90 -1.85 -16.49
N ASP A 93 -5.77 -2.23 -17.07
CA ASP A 93 -5.51 -2.19 -18.50
C ASP A 93 -5.81 -3.50 -19.24
N THR A 94 -6.14 -4.58 -18.52
CA THR A 94 -6.51 -5.85 -19.12
C THR A 94 -7.96 -6.21 -18.78
N ILE A 95 -8.70 -6.70 -19.79
CA ILE A 95 -10.11 -7.06 -19.62
C ILE A 95 -10.28 -8.18 -18.58
N GLU A 96 -9.42 -9.19 -18.64
CA GLU A 96 -9.51 -10.35 -17.74
C GLU A 96 -9.34 -9.94 -16.26
N ILE A 97 -8.34 -9.08 -15.95
CA ILE A 97 -8.12 -8.62 -14.59
C ILE A 97 -9.21 -7.65 -14.13
N HIS A 98 -9.72 -6.80 -15.06
CA HIS A 98 -10.85 -5.93 -14.78
C HIS A 98 -12.12 -6.73 -14.40
N GLU A 99 -12.43 -7.80 -15.14
CA GLU A 99 -13.58 -8.68 -14.82
C GLU A 99 -13.41 -9.34 -13.45
N GLN A 100 -12.21 -9.86 -13.14
CA GLN A 100 -11.92 -10.42 -11.81
C GLN A 100 -12.08 -9.40 -10.70
N ALA A 101 -11.58 -8.17 -10.89
CA ALA A 101 -11.74 -7.07 -9.95
C ALA A 101 -13.20 -6.67 -9.78
N HIS A 102 -13.95 -6.59 -10.90
CA HIS A 102 -15.37 -6.27 -10.93
C HIS A 102 -16.20 -7.27 -10.11
N ASP A 103 -16.03 -8.56 -10.39
CA ASP A 103 -16.76 -9.63 -9.71
C ASP A 103 -16.49 -9.60 -8.20
N PHE A 104 -15.23 -9.44 -7.82
CA PHE A 104 -14.84 -9.32 -6.41
C PHE A 104 -15.45 -8.08 -5.76
N MET A 105 -15.31 -6.90 -6.38
CA MET A 105 -15.83 -5.65 -5.82
C MET A 105 -17.36 -5.63 -5.75
N GLN A 106 -18.03 -6.23 -6.73
CA GLN A 106 -19.48 -6.38 -6.71
C GLN A 106 -19.96 -7.22 -5.52
N LEU A 107 -19.21 -8.26 -5.17
CA LEU A 107 -19.55 -9.18 -4.09
C LEU A 107 -19.23 -8.58 -2.71
N VAL A 108 -18.05 -7.98 -2.56
CA VAL A 108 -17.48 -7.64 -1.24
C VAL A 108 -17.58 -6.16 -0.92
N MET A 109 -17.44 -5.27 -1.93
CA MET A 109 -17.44 -3.81 -1.73
C MET A 109 -18.21 -3.05 -2.83
N PRO A 110 -19.52 -3.31 -3.00
CA PRO A 110 -20.31 -2.81 -4.12
C PRO A 110 -20.34 -1.27 -4.22
N HIS A 111 -20.23 -0.56 -3.09
CA HIS A 111 -20.18 0.90 -3.05
C HIS A 111 -18.93 1.49 -3.73
N ASN A 112 -17.84 0.72 -3.82
CA ASN A 112 -16.60 1.12 -4.49
C ASN A 112 -16.55 0.74 -5.98
N LEU A 113 -17.51 -0.04 -6.49
CA LEU A 113 -17.51 -0.54 -7.86
C LEU A 113 -17.40 0.58 -8.92
N ARG A 114 -18.00 1.74 -8.64
CA ARG A 114 -17.93 2.94 -9.52
C ARG A 114 -16.51 3.48 -9.72
N LYS A 115 -15.58 3.15 -8.83
CA LYS A 115 -14.18 3.58 -8.89
C LYS A 115 -13.34 2.70 -9.82
N LEU A 116 -13.80 1.47 -10.10
CA LEU A 116 -13.12 0.56 -11.02
C LEU A 116 -13.38 0.96 -12.47
N LYS A 117 -12.32 1.13 -13.24
CA LYS A 117 -12.39 1.51 -14.66
C LYS A 117 -11.44 0.67 -15.49
N LEU A 118 -11.91 0.23 -16.66
CA LEU A 118 -11.06 -0.37 -17.67
C LEU A 118 -10.32 0.74 -18.42
N TYR A 119 -9.00 0.70 -18.38
CA TYR A 119 -8.14 1.60 -19.14
C TYR A 119 -8.03 1.14 -20.60
N LYS A 120 -8.27 2.05 -21.55
CA LYS A 120 -8.34 1.75 -22.99
C LYS A 120 -7.54 2.71 -23.87
N ASP A 121 -6.63 3.48 -23.28
CA ASP A 121 -5.79 4.41 -24.04
C ASP A 121 -4.68 3.62 -24.81
N ASP A 122 -4.19 4.19 -25.93
CA ASP A 122 -3.09 3.64 -26.72
C ASP A 122 -1.74 3.74 -25.99
N ILE A 123 -1.61 4.68 -25.04
CA ILE A 123 -0.42 4.84 -24.22
C ILE A 123 -0.45 3.82 -23.09
N PRO A 124 0.58 2.98 -22.87
CA PRO A 124 0.63 2.06 -21.74
C PRO A 124 0.35 2.74 -20.40
N LEU A 125 -0.43 2.09 -19.53
CA LEU A 125 -0.95 2.66 -18.28
C LEU A 125 0.17 3.27 -17.41
N PHE A 126 1.26 2.55 -17.18
CA PHE A 126 2.38 3.03 -16.37
C PHE A 126 3.14 4.18 -17.00
N ASN A 127 3.24 4.21 -18.34
CA ASN A 127 3.85 5.32 -19.06
C ASN A 127 2.97 6.57 -18.98
N ARG A 128 1.64 6.41 -19.10
CA ARG A 128 0.68 7.51 -19.00
C ARG A 128 0.83 8.28 -17.68
N PHE A 129 1.06 7.58 -16.59
CA PHE A 129 1.21 8.15 -15.24
C PHE A 129 2.66 8.27 -14.79
N GLN A 130 3.63 8.05 -15.70
CA GLN A 130 5.08 8.12 -15.44
C GLN A 130 5.55 7.20 -14.28
N ILE A 131 4.79 6.12 -14.02
CA ILE A 131 5.10 5.16 -12.95
C ILE A 131 6.32 4.33 -13.31
N GLU A 132 6.46 3.92 -14.59
CA GLU A 132 7.58 3.10 -15.04
C GLU A 132 8.92 3.79 -14.82
N SER A 133 9.02 5.09 -15.18
CA SER A 133 10.23 5.88 -14.96
C SER A 133 10.54 6.08 -13.46
N GLN A 134 9.52 6.19 -12.61
CA GLN A 134 9.70 6.28 -11.16
C GLN A 134 10.20 4.95 -10.57
N ILE A 135 9.68 3.82 -11.07
CA ILE A 135 10.16 2.48 -10.69
C ILE A 135 11.62 2.30 -11.10
N GLU A 136 11.98 2.66 -12.35
CA GLU A 136 13.36 2.60 -12.83
C GLU A 136 14.29 3.44 -11.95
N GLN A 137 13.90 4.68 -11.64
CA GLN A 137 14.68 5.58 -10.76
C GLN A 137 14.86 5.00 -9.34
N ALA A 138 13.86 4.29 -8.81
CA ALA A 138 13.96 3.66 -7.50
C ALA A 138 15.00 2.53 -7.42
N TYR A 139 15.36 1.94 -8.59
CA TYR A 139 16.41 0.92 -8.68
C TYR A 139 17.76 1.50 -9.14
N GLU A 140 17.82 2.78 -9.51
CA GLU A 140 19.08 3.40 -9.86
C GLU A 140 19.97 3.61 -8.63
N ARG A 141 21.26 3.26 -8.77
CA ARG A 141 22.27 3.51 -7.74
C ARG A 141 22.47 5.01 -7.49
N THR A 142 22.24 5.84 -8.50
CA THR A 142 22.48 7.28 -8.46
C THR A 142 21.20 8.07 -8.67
N LEU A 143 20.76 8.78 -7.66
CA LEU A 143 19.62 9.69 -7.72
C LEU A 143 20.09 11.11 -8.01
N ARG A 144 19.55 11.75 -9.05
CA ARG A 144 19.85 13.16 -9.38
C ARG A 144 18.96 14.09 -8.58
N LEU A 145 19.56 15.14 -8.00
CA LEU A 145 18.86 16.18 -7.26
C LEU A 145 18.42 17.31 -8.20
N PRO A 146 17.30 18.01 -7.92
CA PRO A 146 16.84 19.17 -8.70
C PRO A 146 17.87 20.30 -8.78
N SER A 147 18.67 20.51 -7.73
CA SER A 147 19.79 21.48 -7.70
C SER A 147 20.92 21.15 -8.67
N GLY A 148 20.96 19.95 -9.24
CA GLY A 148 22.02 19.43 -10.10
C GLY A 148 23.07 18.58 -9.40
N GLY A 149 22.94 18.38 -8.07
CA GLY A 149 23.72 17.40 -7.32
C GLY A 149 23.25 15.97 -7.58
N SER A 150 23.88 15.02 -6.90
CA SER A 150 23.47 13.61 -6.96
C SER A 150 23.76 12.88 -5.64
N ILE A 151 22.96 11.85 -5.40
CA ILE A 151 23.13 10.91 -4.29
C ILE A 151 23.49 9.57 -4.88
N VAL A 152 24.48 8.90 -4.31
CA VAL A 152 24.83 7.52 -4.63
C VAL A 152 24.55 6.65 -3.42
N MET A 153 23.69 5.64 -3.58
CA MET A 153 23.34 4.71 -2.52
C MET A 153 23.94 3.34 -2.81
N ASP A 154 24.76 2.85 -1.90
CA ASP A 154 25.39 1.54 -1.96
C ASP A 154 24.91 0.69 -0.78
N GLN A 155 24.18 -0.37 -1.09
CA GLN A 155 23.74 -1.34 -0.10
C GLN A 155 24.82 -2.42 0.07
N THR A 156 25.35 -2.52 1.27
CA THR A 156 26.33 -3.56 1.65
C THR A 156 25.67 -4.58 2.60
N GLU A 157 26.39 -5.64 2.97
CA GLU A 157 25.88 -6.68 3.87
C GLU A 157 25.44 -6.13 5.25
N ALA A 158 26.13 -5.10 5.75
CA ALA A 158 25.96 -4.61 7.12
C ALA A 158 25.41 -3.18 7.21
N LEU A 159 25.47 -2.38 6.14
CA LEU A 159 25.05 -0.98 6.14
C LEU A 159 24.68 -0.49 4.75
N THR A 160 23.93 0.59 4.67
CA THR A 160 23.74 1.36 3.45
C THR A 160 24.64 2.58 3.48
N ALA A 161 25.59 2.68 2.56
CA ALA A 161 26.43 3.85 2.38
C ALA A 161 25.73 4.86 1.45
N VAL A 162 25.76 6.13 1.82
CA VAL A 162 25.17 7.21 1.03
C VAL A 162 26.24 8.28 0.79
N ASP A 163 26.58 8.49 -0.47
CA ASP A 163 27.50 9.55 -0.91
C ASP A 163 26.71 10.69 -1.54
N VAL A 164 27.00 11.93 -1.14
CA VAL A 164 26.31 13.14 -1.60
C VAL A 164 27.27 14.00 -2.42
N ASN A 165 26.91 14.22 -3.68
CA ASN A 165 27.68 15.02 -4.63
C ASN A 165 26.95 16.32 -4.96
N SER A 166 27.54 17.47 -4.57
CA SER A 166 26.99 18.80 -4.80
C SER A 166 27.44 19.49 -6.10
N SER A 167 27.96 18.76 -7.08
CA SER A 167 28.82 19.20 -8.20
C SER A 167 28.33 20.39 -9.06
N ARG A 168 27.09 20.86 -8.90
CA ARG A 168 26.57 22.05 -9.62
C ARG A 168 25.72 22.98 -8.74
N ALA A 169 25.59 22.71 -7.47
CA ALA A 169 24.82 23.52 -6.51
C ALA A 169 25.60 24.78 -6.03
N THR A 170 26.63 25.20 -6.76
CA THR A 170 27.55 26.30 -6.40
C THR A 170 26.97 27.70 -6.62
N LYS A 171 25.66 27.88 -6.59
CA LYS A 171 25.00 29.19 -6.67
C LYS A 171 24.95 29.94 -5.33
N GLY A 172 25.29 29.29 -4.23
CA GLY A 172 25.45 29.95 -2.93
C GLY A 172 26.76 30.67 -2.82
N GLY A 173 26.77 31.86 -2.24
CA GLY A 173 27.98 32.66 -2.03
C GLY A 173 28.91 32.08 -0.95
N ASP A 174 28.49 31.01 -0.24
CA ASP A 174 29.22 30.35 0.82
C ASP A 174 29.14 28.82 0.71
N ILE A 175 30.24 28.16 1.05
CA ILE A 175 30.35 26.69 1.04
C ILE A 175 29.38 26.05 2.06
N GLU A 176 29.20 26.68 3.20
CA GLU A 176 28.30 26.18 4.26
C GLU A 176 26.82 26.24 3.85
N GLU A 177 26.39 27.33 3.19
CA GLU A 177 25.04 27.47 2.67
C GLU A 177 24.76 26.45 1.55
N THR A 178 25.72 26.22 0.68
CA THR A 178 25.63 25.20 -0.37
C THR A 178 25.50 23.79 0.22
N ALA A 179 26.32 23.48 1.24
CA ALA A 179 26.27 22.19 1.93
C ALA A 179 24.95 21.98 2.66
N LEU A 180 24.43 23.01 3.35
CA LEU A 180 23.15 22.94 4.05
C LEU A 180 22.00 22.66 3.06
N ASN A 181 21.91 23.43 1.98
CA ASN A 181 20.84 23.27 1.00
C ASN A 181 20.89 21.91 0.31
N THR A 182 22.09 21.44 -0.06
CA THR A 182 22.27 20.11 -0.64
C THR A 182 21.86 18.99 0.34
N ASN A 183 22.23 19.12 1.61
CA ASN A 183 21.87 18.13 2.63
C ASN A 183 20.36 18.12 2.94
N LEU A 184 19.69 19.27 2.93
CA LEU A 184 18.23 19.34 3.12
C LEU A 184 17.49 18.69 1.94
N GLU A 185 17.92 18.97 0.71
CA GLU A 185 17.37 18.35 -0.49
C GLU A 185 17.58 16.81 -0.50
N HIS A 186 18.73 16.36 -0.01
CA HIS A 186 19.09 14.97 0.18
C HIS A 186 18.15 14.26 1.17
N ILE A 187 17.87 14.86 2.33
CA ILE A 187 16.95 14.30 3.34
C ILE A 187 15.56 14.13 2.73
N HIS A 188 15.07 15.10 1.99
CA HIS A 188 13.79 15.01 1.28
C HIS A 188 13.76 13.91 0.23
N ALA A 189 14.82 13.76 -0.54
CA ALA A 189 14.90 12.73 -1.58
C ALA A 189 14.93 11.31 -1.00
N ILE A 190 15.66 11.08 0.11
CA ILE A 190 15.66 9.77 0.81
C ILE A 190 14.30 9.50 1.45
N GLY A 191 13.69 10.49 2.09
CA GLY A 191 12.38 10.34 2.73
C GLY A 191 11.28 9.94 1.73
N SER A 192 11.30 10.50 0.52
CA SER A 192 10.35 10.16 -0.54
C SER A 192 10.63 8.80 -1.22
N ALA A 193 11.87 8.31 -1.17
CA ALA A 193 12.23 6.99 -1.71
C ALA A 193 11.96 5.84 -0.72
N SER A 194 11.70 6.17 0.55
CA SER A 194 11.45 5.19 1.63
C SER A 194 9.98 5.05 1.99
N ALA A 195 9.08 5.85 1.40
CA ALA A 195 7.64 5.84 1.62
C ALA A 195 6.92 5.04 0.53
#